data_9e5dda77701125b91434009b667d69bb
#
_entry.id   9e5dda77701125b91434009b667d69bb
#
_cell.length_a   1.000
_cell.length_b   1.000
_cell.length_c   1.000
_cell.angle_alpha   90.00
_cell.angle_beta   90.00
_cell.angle_gamma   90.00
#
_symmetry.space_group_name_H-M   'P 1'
#
loop_
_entity.id
_entity.type
_entity.pdbx_description
1 polymer ?
#
loop_
_entity_poly.entity_id
_entity_poly.type
_entity_poly.pdbx_seq_one_letter_code
_entity_poly.pdbx_strand_id
1 'polypeptide(L)'
;MSQVIPLIRSLALGCLLAGLEGCGSNFGFPGVYRINVEQGNVVTKEMVEQLRPGLNRRQVRYIMGTPMIEDSFHEDRWDYRYLLRNGNELLSETQLTLWFEEDELVRVEGPDAPNWDEPQSQASASEAPEAS
;
A
#
# COMPACT_ATOMS: atom_id res chain seq x y z
N MET A 1 -67.86 7.90 -9.29
CA MET A 1 -66.94 6.75 -9.42
C MET A 1 -65.93 6.90 -10.55
N SER A 2 -66.09 7.83 -11.48
CA SER A 2 -65.21 7.97 -12.65
C SER A 2 -63.89 8.72 -12.38
N GLN A 3 -63.80 9.48 -11.30
CA GLN A 3 -62.62 10.32 -10.99
C GLN A 3 -61.55 9.65 -10.09
N VAL A 4 -61.87 8.50 -9.51
CA VAL A 4 -60.97 7.79 -8.57
C VAL A 4 -59.94 6.96 -9.32
N ILE A 5 -60.30 6.45 -10.50
CA ILE A 5 -59.37 5.60 -11.31
C ILE A 5 -58.14 6.33 -11.78
N PRO A 6 -58.21 7.60 -12.30
CA PRO A 6 -57.00 8.30 -12.70
C PRO A 6 -56.08 8.68 -11.53
N LEU A 7 -56.67 8.97 -10.35
CA LEU A 7 -55.91 9.26 -9.14
C LEU A 7 -55.11 8.04 -8.65
N ILE A 8 -55.73 6.85 -8.67
CA ILE A 8 -55.05 5.61 -8.27
C ILE A 8 -53.92 5.27 -9.28
N ARG A 9 -54.16 5.50 -10.57
CA ARG A 9 -53.15 5.27 -11.62
C ARG A 9 -51.93 6.21 -11.45
N SER A 10 -52.17 7.48 -11.17
CA SER A 10 -51.08 8.44 -10.91
C SER A 10 -50.30 8.13 -9.66
N LEU A 11 -50.98 7.69 -8.60
CA LEU A 11 -50.35 7.30 -7.35
C LEU A 11 -49.47 6.01 -7.51
N ALA A 12 -50.01 5.02 -8.24
CA ALA A 12 -49.27 3.80 -8.52
C ALA A 12 -48.04 4.03 -9.39
N LEU A 13 -48.14 4.94 -10.40
CA LEU A 13 -47.00 5.30 -11.23
C LEU A 13 -45.94 6.08 -10.45
N GLY A 14 -46.35 6.95 -9.52
CA GLY A 14 -45.45 7.68 -8.64
C GLY A 14 -44.67 6.74 -7.69
N CYS A 15 -45.34 5.75 -7.11
CA CYS A 15 -44.68 4.73 -6.26
C CYS A 15 -43.72 3.84 -7.08
N LEU A 16 -44.02 3.52 -8.31
CA LEU A 16 -43.13 2.73 -9.17
C LEU A 16 -41.86 3.48 -9.53
N LEU A 17 -41.96 4.80 -9.78
CA LEU A 17 -40.79 5.65 -10.09
C LEU A 17 -39.92 5.91 -8.85
N ALA A 18 -40.53 6.05 -7.66
CA ALA A 18 -39.78 6.22 -6.40
C ALA A 18 -39.00 4.94 -5.98
N GLY A 19 -39.42 3.77 -6.48
CA GLY A 19 -38.71 2.50 -6.23
C GLY A 19 -37.43 2.28 -7.03
N LEU A 20 -37.15 3.10 -8.06
CA LEU A 20 -35.96 2.97 -8.91
C LEU A 20 -34.72 3.74 -8.38
N GLU A 21 -34.88 4.57 -7.37
CA GLU A 21 -33.76 5.35 -6.76
C GLU A 21 -32.88 4.51 -5.83
N GLY A 22 -33.14 3.20 -5.69
CA GLY A 22 -32.48 2.32 -4.75
C GLY A 22 -31.05 1.86 -5.08
N CYS A 23 -30.50 2.21 -6.22
CA CYS A 23 -29.19 1.68 -6.66
C CYS A 23 -27.99 2.62 -6.44
N GLY A 24 -28.14 3.72 -5.74
CA GLY A 24 -27.07 4.71 -5.55
C GLY A 24 -26.75 5.11 -4.11
N SER A 25 -27.51 4.64 -3.13
CA SER A 25 -27.20 4.99 -1.76
C SER A 25 -26.08 4.10 -1.23
N ASN A 26 -25.02 4.75 -0.82
CA ASN A 26 -23.88 4.23 -0.07
C ASN A 26 -24.36 3.74 1.33
N PHE A 27 -25.36 2.85 1.33
CA PHE A 27 -25.77 2.16 2.54
C PHE A 27 -24.65 1.19 2.92
N GLY A 28 -23.66 1.70 3.66
CA GLY A 28 -22.75 0.87 4.41
C GLY A 28 -23.60 -0.04 5.29
N PHE A 29 -23.67 -1.32 4.94
CA PHE A 29 -24.40 -2.31 5.71
C PHE A 29 -23.87 -2.25 7.15
N PRO A 30 -24.68 -1.91 8.17
CA PRO A 30 -24.22 -1.85 9.54
C PRO A 30 -23.80 -3.26 9.96
N GLY A 31 -22.50 -3.47 10.16
CA GLY A 31 -21.95 -4.74 10.57
C GLY A 31 -21.03 -5.45 9.57
N VAL A 32 -20.72 -4.86 8.43
CA VAL A 32 -19.65 -5.40 7.57
C VAL A 32 -18.30 -5.16 8.26
N TYR A 33 -17.74 -6.24 8.77
CA TYR A 33 -16.38 -6.24 9.31
C TYR A 33 -15.40 -5.97 8.18
N ARG A 34 -14.70 -4.84 8.26
CA ARG A 34 -13.66 -4.48 7.30
C ARG A 34 -12.34 -5.03 7.81
N ILE A 35 -11.78 -5.95 7.05
CA ILE A 35 -10.46 -6.50 7.34
C ILE A 35 -9.38 -5.64 6.68
N ASN A 36 -8.22 -5.57 7.33
CA ASN A 36 -7.02 -5.02 6.70
C ASN A 36 -6.52 -6.03 5.67
N VAL A 37 -6.33 -5.58 4.45
CA VAL A 37 -5.77 -6.37 3.36
C VAL A 37 -4.40 -5.81 3.04
N GLU A 38 -3.38 -6.64 3.26
CA GLU A 38 -2.00 -6.34 2.90
C GLU A 38 -1.70 -6.95 1.53
N GLN A 39 -1.10 -6.17 0.65
CA GLN A 39 -0.74 -6.60 -0.71
C GLN A 39 0.67 -6.13 -1.05
N GLY A 40 1.44 -7.01 -1.71
CA GLY A 40 2.79 -6.71 -2.15
C GLY A 40 3.85 -7.18 -1.17
N ASN A 41 5.03 -6.59 -1.28
CA ASN A 41 6.16 -6.88 -0.39
C ASN A 41 6.01 -6.10 0.91
N VAL A 42 6.10 -6.79 2.04
CA VAL A 42 6.23 -6.10 3.33
C VAL A 42 7.59 -5.42 3.36
N VAL A 43 7.58 -4.10 3.30
CA VAL A 43 8.78 -3.26 3.38
C VAL A 43 8.74 -2.53 4.72
N THR A 44 9.64 -2.86 5.62
CA THR A 44 9.77 -2.18 6.91
C THR A 44 10.94 -1.21 6.90
N LYS A 45 10.88 -0.22 7.78
CA LYS A 45 11.95 0.76 7.92
C LYS A 45 13.28 0.10 8.26
N GLU A 46 13.26 -0.89 9.14
CA GLU A 46 14.43 -1.65 9.57
C GLU A 46 15.08 -2.42 8.40
N MET A 47 14.29 -2.92 7.45
CA MET A 47 14.81 -3.55 6.23
C MET A 47 15.51 -2.52 5.35
N VAL A 48 14.90 -1.36 5.17
CA VAL A 48 15.46 -0.28 4.34
C VAL A 48 16.75 0.28 4.96
N GLU A 49 16.80 0.41 6.28
CA GLU A 49 17.99 0.85 7.01
C GLU A 49 19.18 -0.13 6.93
N GLN A 50 18.95 -1.39 6.60
CA GLN A 50 20.01 -2.38 6.37
C GLN A 50 20.60 -2.29 4.96
N LEU A 51 19.95 -1.61 4.02
CA LEU A 51 20.48 -1.46 2.69
C LEU A 51 21.72 -0.57 2.68
N ARG A 52 22.76 -1.00 1.93
CA ARG A 52 24.01 -0.27 1.75
C ARG A 52 24.43 -0.37 0.29
N PRO A 53 25.12 0.63 -0.25
CA PRO A 53 25.79 0.52 -1.53
C PRO A 53 26.78 -0.66 -1.54
N GLY A 54 26.86 -1.37 -2.67
CA GLY A 54 27.74 -2.54 -2.83
C GLY A 54 27.16 -3.87 -2.35
N LEU A 55 25.94 -3.90 -1.80
CA LEU A 55 25.24 -5.17 -1.53
C LEU A 55 24.88 -5.87 -2.84
N ASN A 56 25.23 -7.17 -2.94
CA ASN A 56 24.83 -7.94 -4.12
C ASN A 56 23.33 -8.31 -4.06
N ARG A 57 22.76 -8.68 -5.21
CA ARG A 57 21.33 -9.04 -5.34
C ARG A 57 20.89 -10.10 -4.36
N ARG A 58 21.72 -11.08 -4.06
CA ARG A 58 21.39 -12.13 -3.09
C ARG A 58 21.28 -11.61 -1.68
N GLN A 59 22.15 -10.68 -1.28
CA GLN A 59 22.10 -10.02 0.03
C GLN A 59 20.88 -9.13 0.14
N VAL A 60 20.57 -8.35 -0.90
CA VAL A 60 19.35 -7.52 -0.95
C VAL A 60 18.10 -8.40 -0.86
N ARG A 61 18.04 -9.51 -1.59
CA ARG A 61 16.93 -10.47 -1.51
C ARG A 61 16.80 -11.12 -0.14
N TYR A 62 17.91 -11.34 0.57
CA TYR A 62 17.88 -11.84 1.94
C TYR A 62 17.28 -10.83 2.92
N ILE A 63 17.57 -9.54 2.76
CA ILE A 63 17.06 -8.45 3.60
C ILE A 63 15.59 -8.12 3.27
N MET A 64 15.30 -7.89 1.99
CA MET A 64 14.03 -7.35 1.49
C MET A 64 13.02 -8.40 1.04
N GLY A 65 13.45 -9.65 0.92
CA GLY A 65 12.67 -10.69 0.25
C GLY A 65 12.73 -10.60 -1.27
N THR A 66 11.93 -11.44 -1.94
CA THR A 66 11.84 -11.44 -3.41
C THR A 66 11.06 -10.21 -3.88
N PRO A 67 11.57 -9.43 -4.82
CA PRO A 67 10.86 -8.25 -5.34
C PRO A 67 9.56 -8.67 -6.04
N MET A 68 8.57 -7.79 -6.03
CA MET A 68 7.29 -8.04 -6.68
C MET A 68 7.41 -8.02 -8.20
N ILE A 69 8.29 -7.18 -8.72
CA ILE A 69 8.56 -7.03 -10.14
C ILE A 69 10.07 -7.11 -10.35
N GLU A 70 10.48 -8.13 -11.09
CA GLU A 70 11.78 -8.20 -11.75
C GLU A 70 11.51 -7.88 -13.23
N ASP A 71 11.87 -6.67 -13.65
CA ASP A 71 11.62 -6.25 -15.02
C ASP A 71 12.56 -6.99 -15.98
N SER A 72 11.99 -7.80 -16.86
CA SER A 72 12.76 -8.53 -17.87
C SER A 72 13.41 -7.63 -18.93
N PHE A 73 13.01 -6.36 -19.02
CA PHE A 73 13.60 -5.37 -19.92
C PHE A 73 14.66 -4.51 -19.23
N HIS A 74 14.62 -4.46 -17.89
CA HIS A 74 15.57 -3.72 -17.07
C HIS A 74 16.02 -4.64 -15.93
N GLU A 75 16.90 -5.59 -16.25
CA GLU A 75 17.41 -6.57 -15.28
C GLU A 75 18.11 -5.91 -14.09
N ASP A 76 18.53 -4.66 -14.25
CA ASP A 76 19.22 -3.87 -13.23
C ASP A 76 18.27 -3.15 -12.27
N ARG A 77 16.93 -3.34 -12.40
CA ARG A 77 15.93 -2.67 -11.61
C ARG A 77 15.02 -3.66 -10.89
N TRP A 78 14.86 -3.46 -9.57
CA TRP A 78 13.91 -4.19 -8.75
C TRP A 78 12.92 -3.24 -8.09
N ASP A 79 11.62 -3.55 -8.21
CA ASP A 79 10.55 -2.76 -7.61
C ASP A 79 9.90 -3.54 -6.46
N TYR A 80 9.86 -2.90 -5.30
CA TYR A 80 9.14 -3.34 -4.11
C TYR A 80 7.96 -2.42 -3.89
N ARG A 81 6.76 -2.99 -3.74
CA ARG A 81 5.55 -2.22 -3.49
C ARG A 81 4.75 -2.88 -2.38
N TYR A 82 4.40 -2.08 -1.38
CA TYR A 82 3.53 -2.48 -0.28
C TYR A 82 2.28 -1.61 -0.25
N LEU A 83 1.13 -2.25 -0.08
CA LEU A 83 -0.18 -1.61 0.02
C LEU A 83 -0.92 -2.17 1.23
N LEU A 84 -1.37 -1.30 2.11
CA LEU A 84 -2.26 -1.63 3.21
C LEU A 84 -3.61 -0.95 2.99
N ARG A 85 -4.68 -1.75 2.92
CA ARG A 85 -6.06 -1.26 2.75
C ARG A 85 -6.98 -1.77 3.83
N ASN A 86 -7.97 -0.95 4.20
CA ASN A 86 -9.10 -1.33 5.02
C ASN A 86 -10.39 -1.13 4.21
N GLY A 87 -10.94 -2.21 3.66
CA GLY A 87 -12.02 -2.11 2.70
C GLY A 87 -11.59 -1.32 1.45
N ASN A 88 -12.24 -0.18 1.21
CA ASN A 88 -11.91 0.72 0.07
C ASN A 88 -10.91 1.83 0.44
N GLU A 89 -10.52 1.94 1.71
CA GLU A 89 -9.62 2.97 2.20
C GLU A 89 -8.17 2.50 2.10
N LEU A 90 -7.32 3.30 1.44
CA LEU A 90 -5.87 3.09 1.40
C LEU A 90 -5.25 3.68 2.66
N LEU A 91 -4.71 2.83 3.53
CA LEU A 91 -4.08 3.25 4.78
C LEU A 91 -2.60 3.58 4.62
N SER A 92 -1.90 2.80 3.79
CA SER A 92 -0.48 3.00 3.53
C SER A 92 -0.12 2.47 2.15
N GLU A 93 0.78 3.17 1.48
CA GLU A 93 1.43 2.76 0.25
C GLU A 93 2.90 3.14 0.33
N THR A 94 3.78 2.16 0.12
CA THR A 94 5.22 2.37 0.00
C THR A 94 5.69 1.74 -1.29
N GLN A 95 6.48 2.49 -2.06
CA GLN A 95 7.14 2.00 -3.25
C GLN A 95 8.63 2.30 -3.14
N LEU A 96 9.44 1.28 -3.36
CA LEU A 96 10.89 1.38 -3.33
C LEU A 96 11.45 0.76 -4.61
N THR A 97 12.27 1.50 -5.32
CA THR A 97 12.99 1.06 -6.52
C THR A 97 14.47 0.96 -6.22
N LEU A 98 15.04 -0.21 -6.45
CA LEU A 98 16.44 -0.52 -6.25
C LEU A 98 17.12 -0.66 -7.61
N TRP A 99 18.27 -0.02 -7.76
CA TRP A 99 19.09 -0.04 -8.96
C TRP A 99 20.41 -0.76 -8.70
N PHE A 100 20.77 -1.64 -9.62
CA PHE A 100 21.98 -2.45 -9.57
C PHE A 100 22.90 -2.15 -10.74
N GLU A 101 24.19 -2.17 -10.51
CA GLU A 101 25.24 -2.17 -11.54
C GLU A 101 26.18 -3.35 -11.26
N GLU A 102 26.45 -4.18 -12.26
CA GLU A 102 27.30 -5.36 -12.12
C GLU A 102 26.98 -6.28 -10.92
N ASP A 103 25.69 -6.46 -10.61
CA ASP A 103 25.16 -7.23 -9.46
C ASP A 103 25.25 -6.50 -8.10
N GLU A 104 25.72 -5.27 -8.04
CA GLU A 104 25.83 -4.48 -6.81
C GLU A 104 24.75 -3.38 -6.74
N LEU A 105 24.19 -3.18 -5.55
CA LEU A 105 23.21 -2.13 -5.28
C LEU A 105 23.94 -0.77 -5.32
N VAL A 106 23.52 0.11 -6.22
CA VAL A 106 24.10 1.44 -6.37
C VAL A 106 23.18 2.56 -5.94
N ARG A 107 21.85 2.35 -6.03
CA ARG A 107 20.87 3.38 -5.72
C ARG A 107 19.55 2.80 -5.25
N VAL A 108 18.91 3.53 -4.33
CA VAL A 108 17.54 3.26 -3.86
C VAL A 108 16.72 4.52 -4.02
N GLU A 109 15.53 4.40 -4.59
CA GLU A 109 14.59 5.48 -4.81
C GLU A 109 13.25 5.16 -4.15
N GLY A 110 12.65 6.16 -3.51
CA GLY A 110 11.33 6.05 -2.89
C GLY A 110 11.18 7.00 -1.71
N PRO A 111 9.99 7.10 -1.14
CA PRO A 111 9.72 8.01 -0.01
C PRO A 111 10.52 7.65 1.26
N ASP A 112 10.82 6.36 1.44
CA ASP A 112 11.55 5.83 2.59
C ASP A 112 12.98 5.40 2.20
N ALA A 113 13.51 5.90 1.07
CA ALA A 113 14.85 5.56 0.62
C ALA A 113 15.92 6.00 1.64
N PRO A 114 16.94 5.17 1.90
CA PRO A 114 17.99 5.52 2.84
C PRO A 114 18.83 6.67 2.29
N ASN A 115 19.12 7.65 3.14
CA ASN A 115 20.00 8.75 2.78
C ASN A 115 21.47 8.35 3.04
N TRP A 116 22.14 7.83 2.02
CA TRP A 116 23.53 7.36 2.14
C TRP A 116 24.57 8.49 2.17
N ASP A 117 24.16 9.69 1.80
CA ASP A 117 25.03 10.88 1.80
C ASP A 117 25.19 11.53 3.20
N GLU A 118 24.30 11.17 4.16
CA GLU A 118 24.50 11.56 5.54
C GLU A 118 25.43 10.56 6.24
N PRO A 119 26.55 11.01 6.82
CA PRO A 119 27.38 10.16 7.66
C PRO A 119 26.52 9.67 8.85
N GLN A 120 26.33 8.36 8.96
CA GLN A 120 25.57 7.72 10.06
C GLN A 120 26.31 7.87 11.38
N SER A 121 26.34 9.08 11.88
CA SER A 121 26.91 9.47 13.15
C SER A 121 25.78 9.64 14.15
N GLN A 122 25.12 8.55 14.61
CA GLN A 122 24.40 8.58 15.90
C GLN A 122 23.55 7.32 16.19
N ALA A 123 24.00 6.13 15.87
CA ALA A 123 23.29 4.93 16.33
C ALA A 123 24.06 4.03 17.30
N SER A 124 25.15 4.53 17.91
CA SER A 124 25.92 3.74 18.87
C SER A 124 26.37 4.48 20.13
N ALA A 125 25.57 5.45 20.60
CA ALA A 125 25.91 6.18 21.83
C ALA A 125 24.70 6.30 22.77
N SER A 126 24.01 5.20 23.07
CA SER A 126 23.08 5.15 24.19
C SER A 126 22.79 3.70 24.58
N GLU A 127 23.78 3.05 25.20
CA GLU A 127 23.52 2.04 26.23
C GLU A 127 24.87 1.64 26.88
N ALA A 128 25.31 2.51 27.78
CA ALA A 128 26.23 2.09 28.80
C ALA A 128 25.40 1.75 30.05
N PRO A 129 25.43 0.52 30.58
CA PRO A 129 24.81 0.23 31.86
C PRO A 129 25.63 0.89 32.94
N GLU A 130 25.05 1.80 33.70
CA GLU A 130 25.60 2.21 34.99
C GLU A 130 25.56 1.02 35.96
N ALA A 131 26.74 0.49 36.20
CA ALA A 131 26.98 -0.41 37.29
C ALA A 131 27.37 0.40 38.54
N SER A 132 26.54 0.38 39.56
CA SER A 132 26.89 0.55 40.97
C SER A 132 25.86 -0.10 41.85
#